data_1992432f0cdc8394c629a340463bbeb9
#
_entry.id   1992432f0cdc8394c629a340463bbeb9
#
_cell.length_a   1.000
_cell.length_b   1.000
_cell.length_c   1.000
_cell.angle_alpha   90.00
_cell.angle_beta   90.00
_cell.angle_gamma   90.00
#
_symmetry.space_group_name_H-M   'P 1'
#
loop_
_entity.id
_entity.type
_entity.pdbx_description
1 polymer ?
#
loop_
_entity_poly.entity_id
_entity_poly.type
_entity_poly.pdbx_seq_one_letter_code
_entity_poly.pdbx_strand_id
1 'polypeptide(L)'
;MLQFSIPITLPSGLSVRVPELPNKLYLTLIKYCENRDLEGINNFFIQFLNIPADLDIIDRLYLLVCYRMIFISDSIIFTSDDGKNLTFSLELILGKIEGITRNYNENIVVGSVTVNVGLPTTLYYEDENDKIKNVIKSIQIKDINIDFNKLPNCERDNIIKSLPLKVAIKIQNYIERVLKNVDDIILIDGNEEFNIQQYSIDLLSNSPMLFVCSLYSHNLIDYFETLYGYVTKISADPEFHNSLSPVETRIMLNIHNKEVEKENKELKNQQQQIQ
;
A
#
# COMPACT_ATOMS: atom_id res chain seq x y z
N MET A 1 -9.12 10.52 -22.04
CA MET A 1 -9.27 9.11 -21.64
C MET A 1 -10.20 9.07 -20.44
N LEU A 2 -11.26 8.29 -20.45
CA LEU A 2 -12.08 8.08 -19.26
C LEU A 2 -11.25 7.24 -18.29
N GLN A 3 -10.81 7.84 -17.19
CA GLN A 3 -10.06 7.14 -16.17
C GLN A 3 -11.04 6.26 -15.40
N PHE A 4 -10.91 4.95 -15.55
CA PHE A 4 -11.71 4.00 -14.80
C PHE A 4 -11.34 4.10 -13.31
N SER A 5 -12.36 4.15 -12.44
CA SER A 5 -12.12 4.21 -10.99
C SER A 5 -13.08 3.27 -10.26
N ILE A 6 -12.55 2.54 -9.30
CA ILE A 6 -13.30 1.56 -8.50
C ILE A 6 -13.55 2.12 -7.11
N PRO A 7 -14.78 2.02 -6.57
CA PRO A 7 -15.04 2.31 -5.16
C PRO A 7 -14.51 1.17 -4.30
N ILE A 8 -13.74 1.49 -3.27
CA ILE A 8 -13.27 0.57 -2.25
C ILE A 8 -13.86 1.01 -0.92
N THR A 9 -14.58 0.11 -0.25
CA THR A 9 -15.09 0.34 1.11
C THR A 9 -14.01 -0.05 2.10
N LEU A 10 -13.60 0.91 2.92
CA LEU A 10 -12.56 0.74 3.91
C LEU A 10 -13.11 0.14 5.21
N PRO A 11 -12.28 -0.45 6.07
CA PRO A 11 -12.70 -0.96 7.36
C PRO A 11 -13.33 0.10 8.29
N SER A 12 -13.04 1.40 8.10
CA SER A 12 -13.74 2.50 8.80
C SER A 12 -15.17 2.73 8.33
N GLY A 13 -15.60 2.08 7.24
CA GLY A 13 -16.88 2.30 6.58
C GLY A 13 -16.86 3.43 5.54
N LEU A 14 -15.74 4.15 5.39
CA LEU A 14 -15.58 5.14 4.32
C LEU A 14 -15.46 4.44 2.96
N SER A 15 -15.97 5.09 1.91
CA SER A 15 -15.78 4.62 0.53
C SER A 15 -14.87 5.58 -0.23
N VAL A 16 -13.78 5.06 -0.77
CA VAL A 16 -12.79 5.82 -1.55
C VAL A 16 -12.80 5.31 -2.98
N ARG A 17 -12.76 6.22 -3.95
CA ARG A 17 -12.63 5.85 -5.36
C ARG A 17 -11.18 5.97 -5.78
N VAL A 18 -10.60 4.87 -6.22
CA VAL A 18 -9.21 4.82 -6.70
C VAL A 18 -9.17 4.63 -8.21
N PRO A 19 -8.33 5.40 -8.92
CA PRO A 19 -8.17 5.26 -10.36
C PRO A 19 -7.28 4.06 -10.68
N GLU A 20 -7.52 3.45 -11.83
CA GLU A 20 -6.59 2.50 -12.42
C GLU A 20 -5.34 3.22 -12.94
N LEU A 21 -4.16 2.71 -12.63
CA LEU A 21 -2.90 3.30 -13.07
C LEU A 21 -2.47 2.72 -14.42
N PRO A 22 -2.07 3.56 -15.38
CA PRO A 22 -1.45 3.09 -16.61
C PRO A 22 -0.06 2.48 -16.35
N ASN A 23 0.38 1.56 -17.20
CA ASN A 23 1.65 0.86 -17.08
C ASN A 23 2.85 1.78 -16.89
N LYS A 24 2.86 2.95 -17.53
CA LYS A 24 3.91 3.96 -17.35
C LYS A 24 4.04 4.42 -15.89
N LEU A 25 2.92 4.67 -15.21
CA LEU A 25 2.93 5.05 -13.81
C LEU A 25 3.25 3.85 -12.91
N TYR A 26 2.72 2.68 -13.26
CA TYR A 26 3.04 1.45 -12.54
C TYR A 26 4.53 1.13 -12.58
N LEU A 27 5.20 1.29 -13.73
CA LEU A 27 6.66 1.15 -13.83
C LEU A 27 7.40 2.16 -12.93
N THR A 28 6.88 3.38 -12.81
CA THR A 28 7.47 4.38 -11.91
C THR A 28 7.38 3.93 -10.45
N LEU A 29 6.24 3.38 -10.04
CA LEU A 29 6.05 2.81 -8.70
C LEU A 29 7.02 1.65 -8.45
N ILE A 30 7.16 0.70 -9.40
CA ILE A 30 8.12 -0.41 -9.29
C ILE A 30 9.54 0.12 -9.05
N LYS A 31 9.97 1.14 -9.80
CA LYS A 31 11.31 1.74 -9.64
C LYS A 31 11.51 2.37 -8.27
N TYR A 32 10.52 3.05 -7.72
CA TYR A 32 10.59 3.56 -6.36
C TYR A 32 10.71 2.41 -5.34
N CYS A 33 9.94 1.34 -5.51
CA CYS A 33 9.99 0.17 -4.63
C CYS A 33 11.34 -0.55 -4.69
N GLU A 34 11.88 -0.78 -5.87
CA GLU A 34 13.20 -1.39 -6.09
C GLU A 34 14.34 -0.58 -5.43
N ASN A 35 14.27 0.74 -5.54
CA ASN A 35 15.24 1.65 -4.94
C ASN A 35 14.99 1.89 -3.43
N ARG A 36 13.91 1.35 -2.87
CA ARG A 36 13.43 1.63 -1.51
C ARG A 36 13.30 3.12 -1.21
N ASP A 37 12.89 3.89 -2.22
CA ASP A 37 12.59 5.31 -2.08
C ASP A 37 11.22 5.48 -1.41
N LEU A 38 11.20 5.39 -0.07
CA LEU A 38 9.97 5.38 0.73
C LEU A 38 9.21 6.70 0.63
N GLU A 39 9.91 7.82 0.53
CA GLU A 39 9.31 9.13 0.32
C GLU A 39 8.67 9.23 -1.07
N GLY A 40 9.39 8.79 -2.10
CA GLY A 40 8.89 8.72 -3.47
C GLY A 40 7.64 7.86 -3.59
N ILE A 41 7.59 6.69 -2.92
CA ILE A 41 6.41 5.82 -2.87
C ILE A 41 5.23 6.52 -2.19
N ASN A 42 5.45 7.16 -1.04
CA ASN A 42 4.40 7.87 -0.31
C ASN A 42 3.79 9.00 -1.15
N ASN A 43 4.66 9.82 -1.75
CA ASN A 43 4.25 10.93 -2.62
C ASN A 43 3.52 10.43 -3.88
N PHE A 44 3.96 9.30 -4.44
CA PHE A 44 3.30 8.65 -5.58
C PHE A 44 1.86 8.28 -5.26
N PHE A 45 1.61 7.62 -4.13
CA PHE A 45 0.27 7.22 -3.75
C PHE A 45 -0.66 8.42 -3.47
N ILE A 46 -0.15 9.45 -2.79
CA ILE A 46 -0.91 10.68 -2.55
C ILE A 46 -1.30 11.33 -3.88
N GLN A 47 -0.36 11.43 -4.80
CA GLN A 47 -0.55 12.14 -6.07
C GLN A 47 -1.45 11.38 -7.05
N PHE A 48 -1.27 10.08 -7.19
CA PHE A 48 -1.88 9.32 -8.28
C PHE A 48 -3.09 8.48 -7.86
N LEU A 49 -3.19 8.06 -6.59
CA LEU A 49 -4.35 7.31 -6.10
C LEU A 49 -5.40 8.20 -5.42
N ASN A 50 -5.15 9.51 -5.29
CA ASN A 50 -6.06 10.46 -4.64
C ASN A 50 -6.45 10.00 -3.22
N ILE A 51 -5.49 9.45 -2.46
CA ILE A 51 -5.75 8.98 -1.11
C ILE A 51 -6.08 10.17 -0.21
N PRO A 52 -7.26 10.18 0.46
CA PRO A 52 -7.61 11.25 1.39
C PRO A 52 -6.55 11.43 2.48
N ALA A 53 -6.22 12.68 2.78
CA ALA A 53 -5.14 13.00 3.73
C ALA A 53 -5.47 12.59 5.18
N ASP A 54 -6.75 12.50 5.51
CA ASP A 54 -7.27 12.19 6.84
C ASP A 54 -7.49 10.70 7.12
N LEU A 55 -7.25 9.83 6.12
CA LEU A 55 -7.31 8.38 6.34
C LEU A 55 -6.24 7.94 7.34
N ASP A 56 -6.64 7.13 8.31
CA ASP A 56 -5.70 6.51 9.22
C ASP A 56 -4.83 5.43 8.53
N ILE A 57 -3.76 5.03 9.20
CA ILE A 57 -2.77 4.10 8.67
C ILE A 57 -3.37 2.72 8.34
N ILE A 58 -4.38 2.27 9.08
CA ILE A 58 -5.05 0.97 8.86
C ILE A 58 -5.85 1.03 7.55
N ASP A 59 -6.63 2.08 7.36
CA ASP A 59 -7.38 2.29 6.12
C ASP A 59 -6.46 2.46 4.91
N ARG A 60 -5.33 3.15 5.07
CA ARG A 60 -4.33 3.28 4.01
C ARG A 60 -3.70 1.96 3.62
N LEU A 61 -3.29 1.15 4.60
CA LEU A 61 -2.75 -0.19 4.33
C LEU A 61 -3.79 -1.06 3.62
N TYR A 62 -5.02 -1.09 4.14
CA TYR A 62 -6.11 -1.83 3.53
C TYR A 62 -6.35 -1.41 2.08
N LEU A 63 -6.42 -0.10 1.84
CA LEU A 63 -6.63 0.46 0.50
C LEU A 63 -5.54 0.02 -0.48
N LEU A 64 -4.27 0.05 -0.05
CA LEU A 64 -3.15 -0.32 -0.91
C LEU A 64 -3.09 -1.83 -1.19
N VAL A 65 -3.44 -2.67 -0.21
CA VAL A 65 -3.57 -4.12 -0.42
C VAL A 65 -4.73 -4.43 -1.37
N CYS A 66 -5.90 -3.81 -1.17
CA CYS A 66 -7.04 -3.92 -2.10
C CYS A 66 -6.67 -3.47 -3.51
N TYR A 67 -5.98 -2.33 -3.63
CA TYR A 67 -5.55 -1.81 -4.93
C TYR A 67 -4.71 -2.85 -5.68
N ARG A 68 -3.70 -3.41 -5.00
CA ARG A 68 -2.88 -4.47 -5.60
C ARG A 68 -3.72 -5.68 -6.01
N MET A 69 -4.61 -6.15 -5.12
CA MET A 69 -5.44 -7.33 -5.38
C MET A 69 -6.33 -7.14 -6.62
N ILE A 70 -6.91 -5.95 -6.77
CA ILE A 70 -7.84 -5.64 -7.88
C ILE A 70 -7.09 -5.46 -9.20
N PHE A 71 -6.01 -4.67 -9.19
CA PHE A 71 -5.39 -4.20 -10.43
C PHE A 71 -4.13 -4.96 -10.84
N ILE A 72 -3.52 -5.74 -9.94
CA ILE A 72 -2.24 -6.39 -10.22
C ILE A 72 -2.36 -7.91 -10.06
N SER A 73 -2.55 -8.41 -8.84
CA SER A 73 -2.62 -9.84 -8.53
C SER A 73 -3.26 -10.04 -7.15
N ASP A 74 -3.97 -11.14 -6.96
CA ASP A 74 -4.57 -11.58 -5.70
C ASP A 74 -3.59 -12.24 -4.73
N SER A 75 -2.36 -12.40 -5.15
CA SER A 75 -1.30 -13.02 -4.38
C SER A 75 0.01 -12.23 -4.45
N ILE A 76 0.88 -12.45 -3.47
CA ILE A 76 2.24 -11.93 -3.42
C ILE A 76 3.21 -13.08 -3.20
N ILE A 77 4.37 -13.02 -3.85
CA ILE A 77 5.42 -14.00 -3.71
C ILE A 77 6.59 -13.35 -2.97
N PHE A 78 7.00 -13.97 -1.87
CA PHE A 78 8.23 -13.64 -1.17
C PHE A 78 9.25 -14.75 -1.40
N THR A 79 10.48 -14.36 -1.67
CA THR A 79 11.59 -15.31 -1.69
C THR A 79 12.24 -15.31 -0.30
N SER A 80 12.21 -16.45 0.37
CA SER A 80 12.86 -16.62 1.67
C SER A 80 14.40 -16.65 1.52
N ASP A 81 15.12 -16.49 2.64
CA ASP A 81 16.59 -16.46 2.65
C ASP A 81 17.22 -17.77 2.12
N ASP A 82 16.49 -18.88 2.17
CA ASP A 82 16.89 -20.18 1.59
C ASP A 82 16.51 -20.34 0.10
N GLY A 83 16.03 -19.26 -0.53
CA GLY A 83 15.69 -19.21 -1.96
C GLY A 83 14.35 -19.85 -2.32
N LYS A 84 13.50 -20.19 -1.35
CA LYS A 84 12.16 -20.70 -1.61
C LYS A 84 11.16 -19.57 -1.85
N ASN A 85 10.28 -19.77 -2.82
CA ASN A 85 9.18 -18.84 -3.08
C ASN A 85 7.98 -19.23 -2.21
N LEU A 86 7.56 -18.30 -1.35
CA LEU A 86 6.37 -18.38 -0.51
C LEU A 86 5.27 -17.52 -1.12
N THR A 87 4.11 -18.10 -1.38
CA THR A 87 2.97 -17.37 -1.96
C THR A 87 1.94 -17.08 -0.87
N PHE A 88 1.58 -15.81 -0.72
CA PHE A 88 0.58 -15.36 0.24
C PHE A 88 -0.64 -14.80 -0.49
N SER A 89 -1.84 -15.17 -0.02
CA SER A 89 -3.09 -14.57 -0.48
C SER A 89 -3.27 -13.18 0.13
N LEU A 90 -3.55 -12.19 -0.71
CA LEU A 90 -3.85 -10.83 -0.26
C LEU A 90 -5.18 -10.75 0.49
N GLU A 91 -6.12 -11.66 0.22
CA GLU A 91 -7.38 -11.77 0.95
C GLU A 91 -7.15 -12.09 2.45
N LEU A 92 -6.19 -12.98 2.76
CA LEU A 92 -5.81 -13.27 4.14
C LEU A 92 -5.22 -12.05 4.84
N ILE A 93 -4.41 -11.27 4.14
CA ILE A 93 -3.83 -10.03 4.65
C ILE A 93 -4.94 -9.00 4.93
N LEU A 94 -5.88 -8.84 4.01
CA LEU A 94 -7.03 -7.95 4.19
C LEU A 94 -7.86 -8.34 5.41
N GLY A 95 -8.18 -9.64 5.58
CA GLY A 95 -8.90 -10.14 6.75
C GLY A 95 -8.18 -9.83 8.07
N LYS A 96 -6.85 -9.89 8.10
CA LYS A 96 -6.05 -9.48 9.26
C LYS A 96 -6.15 -7.99 9.54
N ILE A 97 -6.04 -7.15 8.52
CA ILE A 97 -6.16 -5.69 8.65
C ILE A 97 -7.58 -5.29 9.12
N GLU A 98 -8.62 -5.93 8.60
CA GLU A 98 -10.01 -5.72 9.05
C GLU A 98 -10.22 -6.06 10.52
N GLY A 99 -9.55 -7.09 11.01
CA GLY A 99 -9.64 -7.54 12.42
C GLY A 99 -8.96 -6.62 13.43
N ILE A 100 -8.22 -5.59 12.99
CA ILE A 100 -7.53 -4.67 13.89
C ILE A 100 -8.54 -3.79 14.63
N THR A 101 -8.47 -3.80 15.95
CA THR A 101 -9.31 -2.95 16.82
C THR A 101 -8.97 -1.47 16.58
N ARG A 102 -10.01 -0.61 16.43
CA ARG A 102 -9.84 0.80 16.04
C ARG A 102 -10.05 1.82 17.16
N ASN A 103 -10.17 1.39 18.42
CA ASN A 103 -10.43 2.30 19.54
C ASN A 103 -9.12 2.89 20.09
N TYR A 104 -8.47 3.73 19.28
CA TYR A 104 -7.18 4.33 19.62
C TYR A 104 -7.24 5.83 19.95
N ASN A 105 -8.43 6.43 19.92
CA ASN A 105 -8.56 7.85 20.26
C ASN A 105 -8.43 8.06 21.76
N GLU A 106 -7.57 8.98 22.17
CA GLU A 106 -7.32 9.34 23.56
C GLU A 106 -7.17 10.85 23.75
N ASN A 107 -7.63 11.35 24.89
CA ASN A 107 -7.41 12.73 25.30
C ASN A 107 -6.29 12.80 26.35
N ILE A 108 -5.19 13.41 25.98
CA ILE A 108 -4.05 13.64 26.85
C ILE A 108 -4.21 15.01 27.50
N VAL A 109 -4.51 15.02 28.81
CA VAL A 109 -4.72 16.27 29.58
C VAL A 109 -3.51 16.59 30.44
N VAL A 110 -2.98 17.81 30.29
CA VAL A 110 -1.90 18.36 31.13
C VAL A 110 -2.18 19.84 31.44
N GLY A 111 -2.63 20.12 32.66
CA GLY A 111 -3.05 21.48 33.05
C GLY A 111 -4.22 21.97 32.20
N SER A 112 -4.03 23.10 31.51
CA SER A 112 -5.06 23.67 30.61
C SER A 112 -4.93 23.24 29.16
N VAL A 113 -4.06 22.29 28.86
CA VAL A 113 -3.85 21.76 27.52
C VAL A 113 -4.43 20.36 27.42
N THR A 114 -5.30 20.16 26.45
CA THR A 114 -5.82 18.81 26.07
C THR A 114 -5.40 18.54 24.64
N VAL A 115 -4.73 17.42 24.43
CA VAL A 115 -4.35 16.95 23.09
C VAL A 115 -5.14 15.70 22.78
N ASN A 116 -5.94 15.74 21.73
CA ASN A 116 -6.61 14.56 21.20
C ASN A 116 -5.64 13.85 20.26
N VAL A 117 -5.36 12.58 20.53
CA VAL A 117 -4.47 11.72 19.75
C VAL A 117 -5.24 10.53 19.19
N GLY A 118 -4.77 9.99 18.07
CA GLY A 118 -5.37 8.84 17.39
C GLY A 118 -4.37 8.15 16.47
N LEU A 119 -4.84 7.17 15.69
CA LEU A 119 -3.98 6.48 14.74
C LEU A 119 -3.28 7.46 13.78
N PRO A 120 -2.03 7.18 13.40
CA PRO A 120 -1.32 7.97 12.39
C PRO A 120 -2.09 8.03 11.08
N THR A 121 -1.85 9.08 10.30
CA THR A 121 -2.45 9.28 8.96
C THR A 121 -1.44 9.09 7.83
N THR A 122 -0.22 8.63 8.13
CA THR A 122 0.83 8.38 7.15
C THR A 122 1.41 6.97 7.31
N LEU A 123 2.02 6.47 6.25
CA LEU A 123 2.79 5.23 6.21
C LEU A 123 4.30 5.49 6.29
N TYR A 124 4.72 6.75 6.18
CA TYR A 124 6.11 7.16 6.12
C TYR A 124 6.38 8.29 7.13
N TYR A 125 7.46 8.17 7.86
CA TYR A 125 7.94 9.17 8.80
C TYR A 125 9.37 9.58 8.45
N GLU A 126 9.56 10.87 8.36
CA GLU A 126 10.86 11.45 8.10
C GLU A 126 11.74 11.39 9.37
N ASP A 127 11.14 11.70 10.51
CA ASP A 127 11.79 11.69 11.84
C ASP A 127 10.78 11.41 12.98
N GLU A 128 11.27 11.44 14.23
CA GLU A 128 10.42 11.26 15.41
C GLU A 128 9.38 12.37 15.61
N ASN A 129 9.65 13.60 15.15
CA ASN A 129 8.68 14.69 15.23
C ASN A 129 7.52 14.44 14.27
N ASP A 130 7.79 13.82 13.12
CA ASP A 130 6.74 13.42 12.18
C ASP A 130 5.82 12.37 12.76
N LYS A 131 6.32 11.44 13.55
CA LYS A 131 5.47 10.47 14.27
C LYS A 131 4.52 11.18 15.20
N ILE A 132 5.03 12.12 16.01
CA ILE A 132 4.23 12.92 16.94
C ILE A 132 3.18 13.74 16.17
N LYS A 133 3.57 14.41 15.08
CA LYS A 133 2.64 15.18 14.24
C LYS A 133 1.47 14.35 13.73
N ASN A 134 1.74 13.15 13.30
CA ASN A 134 0.75 12.31 12.62
C ASN A 134 -0.25 11.63 13.57
N VAL A 135 0.05 11.54 14.86
CA VAL A 135 -0.90 11.01 15.87
C VAL A 135 -1.78 12.09 16.49
N ILE A 136 -1.41 13.37 16.42
CA ILE A 136 -2.21 14.48 16.97
C ILE A 136 -3.35 14.82 16.01
N LYS A 137 -4.59 14.82 16.51
CA LYS A 137 -5.79 15.19 15.77
C LYS A 137 -6.21 16.62 16.05
N SER A 138 -6.28 16.99 17.32
CA SER A 138 -6.60 18.37 17.75
C SER A 138 -5.92 18.72 19.04
N ILE A 139 -5.74 20.02 19.26
CA ILE A 139 -5.19 20.58 20.50
C ILE A 139 -6.18 21.61 21.03
N GLN A 140 -6.60 21.42 22.27
CA GLN A 140 -7.45 22.37 22.98
C GLN A 140 -6.63 23.08 24.06
N ILE A 141 -6.61 24.41 24.02
CA ILE A 141 -5.97 25.26 25.03
C ILE A 141 -7.06 26.17 25.57
N LYS A 142 -7.48 25.92 26.82
CA LYS A 142 -8.67 26.56 27.40
C LYS A 142 -9.90 26.39 26.50
N ASP A 143 -10.44 27.50 25.98
CA ASP A 143 -11.64 27.50 25.14
C ASP A 143 -11.33 27.46 23.63
N ILE A 144 -10.04 27.43 23.25
CA ILE A 144 -9.61 27.41 21.85
C ILE A 144 -9.32 25.97 21.46
N ASN A 145 -10.05 25.46 20.46
CA ASN A 145 -9.81 24.16 19.85
C ASN A 145 -9.18 24.33 18.47
N ILE A 146 -8.02 23.74 18.27
CA ILE A 146 -7.23 23.79 17.04
C ILE A 146 -7.28 22.42 16.38
N ASP A 147 -7.89 22.35 15.20
CA ASP A 147 -7.83 21.16 14.36
C ASP A 147 -6.44 21.06 13.74
N PHE A 148 -5.62 20.15 14.28
CA PHE A 148 -4.22 20.04 13.94
C PHE A 148 -4.00 19.61 12.48
N ASN A 149 -4.91 18.81 11.93
CA ASN A 149 -4.80 18.34 10.57
C ASN A 149 -5.04 19.42 9.51
N LYS A 150 -5.72 20.51 9.87
CA LYS A 150 -5.97 21.65 8.98
C LYS A 150 -4.87 22.69 8.96
N LEU A 151 -3.89 22.55 9.85
CA LEU A 151 -2.77 23.51 9.92
C LEU A 151 -1.73 23.20 8.83
N PRO A 152 -1.08 24.25 8.29
CA PRO A 152 0.12 24.10 7.47
C PRO A 152 1.25 23.38 8.23
N ASN A 153 2.11 22.65 7.53
CA ASN A 153 3.21 21.90 8.17
C ASN A 153 4.11 22.76 9.05
N CYS A 154 4.47 23.97 8.60
CA CYS A 154 5.29 24.89 9.38
C CYS A 154 4.65 25.30 10.73
N GLU A 155 3.32 25.44 10.77
CA GLU A 155 2.59 25.75 12.01
C GLU A 155 2.53 24.53 12.93
N ARG A 156 2.30 23.33 12.37
CA ARG A 156 2.37 22.07 13.12
C ARG A 156 3.74 21.88 13.77
N ASP A 157 4.83 22.12 13.03
CA ASP A 157 6.20 22.04 13.55
C ASP A 157 6.45 23.02 14.69
N ASN A 158 5.97 24.25 14.57
CA ASN A 158 6.09 25.26 15.62
C ASN A 158 5.32 24.87 16.89
N ILE A 159 4.11 24.32 16.73
CA ILE A 159 3.31 23.84 17.84
C ILE A 159 4.01 22.66 18.54
N ILE A 160 4.51 21.67 17.80
CA ILE A 160 5.23 20.52 18.38
C ILE A 160 6.44 20.99 19.20
N LYS A 161 7.25 21.90 18.65
CA LYS A 161 8.41 22.46 19.33
C LYS A 161 8.04 23.27 20.61
N SER A 162 6.82 23.80 20.65
CA SER A 162 6.32 24.60 21.80
C SER A 162 5.54 23.78 22.82
N LEU A 163 5.27 22.50 22.57
CA LEU A 163 4.54 21.63 23.48
C LEU A 163 5.29 21.52 24.84
N PRO A 164 4.57 21.60 25.94
CA PRO A 164 5.19 21.30 27.23
C PRO A 164 5.78 19.92 27.28
N LEU A 165 6.98 19.75 27.80
CA LEU A 165 7.68 18.44 27.86
C LEU A 165 6.80 17.33 28.44
N LYS A 166 5.98 17.64 29.46
CA LYS A 166 5.05 16.66 30.05
C LYS A 166 3.97 16.18 29.04
N VAL A 167 3.55 17.04 28.12
CA VAL A 167 2.61 16.67 27.03
C VAL A 167 3.32 15.78 26.02
N ALA A 168 4.51 16.17 25.58
CA ALA A 168 5.32 15.41 24.63
C ALA A 168 5.61 13.99 25.16
N ILE A 169 6.03 13.85 26.43
CA ILE A 169 6.26 12.54 27.06
C ILE A 169 4.99 11.68 27.08
N LYS A 170 3.82 12.28 27.38
CA LYS A 170 2.56 11.52 27.38
C LYS A 170 2.15 11.09 25.97
N ILE A 171 2.39 11.90 24.95
CA ILE A 171 2.17 11.53 23.54
C ILE A 171 3.11 10.39 23.18
N GLN A 172 4.39 10.46 23.55
CA GLN A 172 5.34 9.38 23.32
C GLN A 172 4.90 8.08 23.98
N ASN A 173 4.47 8.13 25.26
CA ASN A 173 3.93 6.95 25.96
C ASN A 173 2.66 6.39 25.29
N TYR A 174 1.80 7.27 24.75
CA TYR A 174 0.64 6.85 23.95
C TYR A 174 1.10 6.11 22.70
N ILE A 175 2.05 6.69 21.96
CA ILE A 175 2.64 6.10 20.77
C ILE A 175 3.19 4.69 21.10
N GLU A 176 4.03 4.56 22.11
CA GLU A 176 4.64 3.28 22.49
C GLU A 176 3.62 2.23 22.95
N ARG A 177 2.56 2.63 23.65
CA ARG A 177 1.53 1.72 24.14
C ARG A 177 0.58 1.25 23.05
N VAL A 178 0.10 2.18 22.22
CA VAL A 178 -0.96 1.93 21.25
C VAL A 178 -0.44 1.13 20.07
N LEU A 179 0.77 1.44 19.64
CA LEU A 179 1.29 0.87 18.41
C LEU A 179 2.00 -0.47 18.64
N LYS A 180 2.40 -0.78 19.89
CA LYS A 180 2.77 -2.15 20.28
C LYS A 180 1.62 -3.15 20.17
N ASN A 181 0.36 -2.71 20.29
CA ASN A 181 -0.80 -3.60 20.20
C ASN A 181 -1.21 -3.93 18.74
N VAL A 182 -0.61 -3.25 17.76
CA VAL A 182 -0.86 -3.51 16.34
C VAL A 182 0.27 -4.37 15.73
N ASP A 183 1.21 -4.81 16.55
CA ASP A 183 2.35 -5.66 16.16
C ASP A 183 1.96 -7.03 15.56
N ASP A 184 0.67 -7.36 15.51
CA ASP A 184 0.19 -8.68 15.13
C ASP A 184 -0.44 -8.76 13.72
N ILE A 185 -0.05 -7.92 12.76
CA ILE A 185 -0.28 -8.27 11.35
C ILE A 185 0.75 -9.34 10.96
N ILE A 186 0.51 -10.55 11.46
CA ILE A 186 1.36 -11.70 11.18
C ILE A 186 0.87 -12.29 9.87
N LEU A 187 1.74 -12.30 8.88
CA LEU A 187 1.54 -13.08 7.66
C LEU A 187 1.83 -14.54 8.01
N ILE A 188 0.78 -15.37 8.07
CA ILE A 188 0.92 -16.81 8.30
C ILE A 188 0.69 -17.52 6.96
N ASP A 189 1.64 -18.32 6.52
CA ASP A 189 1.40 -19.29 5.45
C ASP A 189 0.56 -20.44 5.99
N GLY A 190 -0.49 -20.86 5.25
CA GLY A 190 -1.41 -21.93 5.66
C GLY A 190 -0.84 -23.35 5.50
N ASN A 191 0.43 -23.54 5.17
CA ASN A 191 1.07 -24.85 5.05
C ASN A 191 1.92 -25.15 6.30
N GLU A 192 1.49 -26.14 7.07
CA GLU A 192 2.14 -26.60 8.31
C GLU A 192 3.58 -27.15 8.15
N GLU A 193 4.09 -27.31 6.93
CA GLU A 193 5.43 -27.84 6.64
C GLU A 193 6.54 -26.79 6.60
N PHE A 194 6.24 -25.49 6.66
CA PHE A 194 7.25 -24.44 6.60
C PHE A 194 7.35 -23.68 7.91
N ASN A 195 8.57 -23.61 8.45
CA ASN A 195 8.91 -22.68 9.54
C ASN A 195 8.70 -21.25 9.05
N ILE A 196 7.57 -20.66 9.44
CA ILE A 196 7.13 -19.35 8.97
C ILE A 196 7.91 -18.28 9.69
N GLN A 197 8.65 -17.48 8.93
CA GLN A 197 9.11 -16.19 9.42
C GLN A 197 7.89 -15.28 9.61
N GLN A 198 7.63 -14.92 10.86
CA GLN A 198 6.60 -13.94 11.19
C GLN A 198 7.08 -12.56 10.73
N TYR A 199 6.39 -11.98 9.75
CA TYR A 199 6.57 -10.57 9.41
C TYR A 199 5.62 -9.74 10.27
N SER A 200 6.16 -9.04 11.27
CA SER A 200 5.40 -8.04 12.01
C SER A 200 5.51 -6.68 11.32
N ILE A 201 4.39 -6.00 11.17
CA ILE A 201 4.37 -4.61 10.67
C ILE A 201 4.28 -3.70 11.89
N ASP A 202 5.40 -3.07 12.25
CA ASP A 202 5.44 -2.05 13.27
C ASP A 202 4.93 -0.72 12.67
N LEU A 203 3.73 -0.30 13.07
CA LEU A 203 3.10 0.92 12.56
C LEU A 203 3.84 2.21 12.94
N LEU A 204 4.82 2.15 13.82
CA LEU A 204 5.61 3.31 14.29
C LEU A 204 6.98 3.43 13.65
N SER A 205 7.39 2.40 12.95
CA SER A 205 8.58 2.45 12.11
C SER A 205 8.16 2.74 10.68
N ASN A 206 9.11 2.79 9.76
CA ASN A 206 8.80 2.76 8.33
C ASN A 206 8.45 1.35 7.82
N SER A 207 8.21 0.39 8.72
CA SER A 207 7.81 -0.98 8.42
C SER A 207 6.54 -1.08 7.56
N PRO A 208 5.46 -0.29 7.81
CA PRO A 208 4.31 -0.28 6.92
C PRO A 208 4.65 0.11 5.48
N MET A 209 5.52 1.10 5.31
CA MET A 209 5.96 1.52 3.98
C MET A 209 6.89 0.48 3.34
N LEU A 210 7.73 -0.19 4.12
CA LEU A 210 8.55 -1.31 3.64
C LEU A 210 7.68 -2.50 3.22
N PHE A 211 6.60 -2.77 3.96
CA PHE A 211 5.62 -3.78 3.56
C PHE A 211 4.92 -3.38 2.25
N VAL A 212 4.46 -2.14 2.13
CA VAL A 212 3.89 -1.62 0.87
C VAL A 212 4.91 -1.72 -0.26
N CYS A 213 6.17 -1.38 0.01
CA CYS A 213 7.27 -1.55 -0.95
C CYS A 213 7.35 -3.01 -1.44
N SER A 214 7.29 -3.98 -0.54
CA SER A 214 7.31 -5.41 -0.92
C SER A 214 6.04 -5.85 -1.67
N LEU A 215 4.89 -5.24 -1.39
CA LEU A 215 3.66 -5.48 -2.16
C LEU A 215 3.80 -5.10 -3.64
N TYR A 216 4.53 -4.05 -3.94
CA TYR A 216 4.64 -3.48 -5.28
C TYR A 216 6.03 -3.67 -5.92
N SER A 217 7.00 -4.24 -5.18
CA SER A 217 8.25 -4.64 -5.81
C SER A 217 7.98 -5.80 -6.76
N HIS A 218 8.25 -5.58 -8.02
CA HIS A 218 8.32 -6.60 -9.03
C HIS A 218 9.74 -6.64 -9.56
N ASN A 219 10.18 -7.83 -9.94
CA ASN A 219 11.41 -7.93 -10.69
C ASN A 219 11.25 -7.07 -11.97
N LEU A 220 12.07 -6.03 -12.11
CA LEU A 220 12.07 -5.19 -13.30
C LEU A 220 12.31 -6.02 -14.57
N ILE A 221 13.05 -7.13 -14.46
CA ILE A 221 13.28 -8.05 -15.57
C ILE A 221 11.95 -8.63 -16.04
N ASP A 222 11.11 -9.15 -15.13
CA ASP A 222 9.80 -9.73 -15.46
C ASP A 222 8.89 -8.70 -16.14
N TYR A 223 8.96 -7.43 -15.67
CA TYR A 223 8.23 -6.34 -16.31
C TYR A 223 8.68 -6.12 -17.76
N PHE A 224 10.00 -6.04 -17.98
CA PHE A 224 10.53 -5.84 -19.32
C PHE A 224 10.37 -7.07 -20.22
N GLU A 225 10.43 -8.28 -19.69
CA GLU A 225 10.10 -9.51 -20.43
C GLU A 225 8.63 -9.52 -20.88
N THR A 226 7.72 -9.09 -20.00
CA THR A 226 6.30 -8.91 -20.33
C THR A 226 6.13 -7.88 -21.43
N LEU A 227 6.77 -6.71 -21.32
CA LEU A 227 6.75 -5.68 -22.33
C LEU A 227 7.33 -6.17 -23.67
N TYR A 228 8.49 -6.83 -23.63
CA TYR A 228 9.11 -7.42 -24.83
C TYR A 228 8.19 -8.45 -25.48
N GLY A 229 7.61 -9.35 -24.70
CA GLY A 229 6.64 -10.33 -25.18
C GLY A 229 5.42 -9.67 -25.81
N TYR A 230 4.91 -8.60 -25.20
CA TYR A 230 3.78 -7.85 -25.71
C TYR A 230 4.10 -7.20 -27.08
N VAL A 231 5.21 -6.47 -27.14
CA VAL A 231 5.63 -5.75 -28.37
C VAL A 231 5.92 -6.73 -29.51
N THR A 232 6.63 -7.83 -29.24
CA THR A 232 7.08 -8.76 -30.27
C THR A 232 5.98 -9.72 -30.74
N LYS A 233 5.09 -10.17 -29.84
CA LYS A 233 4.05 -11.16 -30.14
C LYS A 233 2.74 -10.53 -30.61
N ILE A 234 2.39 -9.36 -30.08
CA ILE A 234 1.14 -8.66 -30.42
C ILE A 234 1.38 -7.58 -31.49
N SER A 235 2.66 -7.33 -31.84
CA SER A 235 3.05 -6.27 -32.81
C SER A 235 2.53 -4.90 -32.41
N ALA A 236 2.47 -4.62 -31.11
CA ALA A 236 1.95 -3.38 -30.58
C ALA A 236 3.06 -2.36 -30.34
N ASP A 237 2.71 -1.09 -30.49
CA ASP A 237 3.60 0.02 -30.17
C ASP A 237 3.89 0.04 -28.65
N PRO A 238 5.15 0.21 -28.21
CA PRO A 238 5.51 0.40 -26.81
C PRO A 238 4.74 1.55 -26.13
N GLU A 239 4.44 2.62 -26.85
CA GLU A 239 3.64 3.73 -26.30
C GLU A 239 2.20 3.32 -26.03
N PHE A 240 1.62 2.48 -26.89
CA PHE A 240 0.31 1.91 -26.65
C PHE A 240 0.30 1.05 -25.39
N HIS A 241 1.29 0.16 -25.19
CA HIS A 241 1.46 -0.60 -23.97
C HIS A 241 1.54 0.31 -22.73
N ASN A 242 2.32 1.39 -22.80
CA ASN A 242 2.47 2.34 -21.69
C ASN A 242 1.16 3.04 -21.32
N SER A 243 0.20 3.12 -22.23
CA SER A 243 -1.13 3.71 -21.98
C SER A 243 -2.14 2.72 -21.37
N LEU A 244 -1.89 1.41 -21.51
CA LEU A 244 -2.72 0.36 -20.91
C LEU A 244 -2.45 0.24 -19.40
N SER A 245 -3.42 -0.29 -18.69
CA SER A 245 -3.21 -0.74 -17.31
C SER A 245 -2.59 -2.15 -17.26
N PRO A 246 -2.03 -2.58 -16.12
CA PRO A 246 -1.58 -3.96 -15.93
C PRO A 246 -2.68 -5.01 -16.20
N VAL A 247 -3.94 -4.69 -15.85
CA VAL A 247 -5.09 -5.57 -16.12
C VAL A 247 -5.35 -5.70 -17.61
N GLU A 248 -5.42 -4.58 -18.34
CA GLU A 248 -5.65 -4.58 -19.79
C GLU A 248 -4.53 -5.32 -20.51
N THR A 249 -3.28 -5.11 -20.15
CA THR A 249 -2.12 -5.84 -20.69
C THR A 249 -2.28 -7.35 -20.49
N ARG A 250 -2.65 -7.80 -19.29
CA ARG A 250 -2.89 -9.22 -18.99
C ARG A 250 -4.04 -9.78 -19.81
N ILE A 251 -5.13 -9.06 -19.99
CA ILE A 251 -6.26 -9.48 -20.82
C ILE A 251 -5.81 -9.70 -22.26
N MET A 252 -5.08 -8.75 -22.84
CA MET A 252 -4.61 -8.83 -24.22
C MET A 252 -3.63 -9.98 -24.45
N LEU A 253 -2.69 -10.22 -23.50
CA LEU A 253 -1.79 -11.38 -23.56
C LEU A 253 -2.57 -12.71 -23.48
N ASN A 254 -3.59 -12.78 -22.63
CA ASN A 254 -4.43 -13.98 -22.51
C ASN A 254 -5.23 -14.27 -23.80
N ILE A 255 -5.74 -13.23 -24.47
CA ILE A 255 -6.43 -13.37 -25.76
C ILE A 255 -5.44 -13.90 -26.80
N HIS A 256 -4.28 -13.28 -26.93
CA HIS A 256 -3.24 -13.73 -27.87
C HIS A 256 -2.82 -15.19 -27.63
N ASN A 257 -2.56 -15.57 -26.37
CA ASN A 257 -2.17 -16.94 -26.04
C ASN A 257 -3.25 -17.95 -26.42
N LYS A 258 -4.54 -17.63 -26.22
CA LYS A 258 -5.65 -18.50 -26.66
C LYS A 258 -5.73 -18.64 -28.18
N GLU A 259 -5.46 -17.60 -28.93
CA GLU A 259 -5.41 -17.64 -30.40
C GLU A 259 -4.26 -18.54 -30.86
N VAL A 260 -3.06 -18.37 -30.32
CA VAL A 260 -1.89 -19.22 -30.62
C VAL A 260 -2.16 -20.70 -30.28
N GLU A 261 -2.80 -20.97 -29.15
CA GLU A 261 -3.18 -22.34 -28.78
C GLU A 261 -4.18 -22.95 -29.78
N LYS A 262 -5.13 -22.16 -30.28
CA LYS A 262 -6.10 -22.61 -31.28
C LYS A 262 -5.41 -22.92 -32.62
N GLU A 263 -4.54 -22.02 -33.08
CA GLU A 263 -3.75 -22.21 -34.29
C GLU A 263 -2.87 -23.47 -34.22
N ASN A 264 -2.20 -23.66 -33.07
CA ASN A 264 -1.37 -24.86 -32.85
C ASN A 264 -2.18 -26.17 -32.85
N LYS A 265 -3.42 -26.15 -32.34
CA LYS A 265 -4.33 -27.33 -32.42
C LYS A 265 -4.77 -27.61 -33.85
N GLU A 266 -5.11 -26.56 -34.59
CA GLU A 266 -5.51 -26.69 -36.01
C GLU A 266 -4.35 -27.24 -36.84
N LEU A 267 -3.13 -26.75 -36.66
CA LEU A 267 -1.94 -27.27 -37.33
C LEU A 267 -1.67 -28.74 -37.01
N LYS A 268 -1.81 -29.16 -35.77
CA LYS A 268 -1.66 -30.55 -35.36
C LYS A 268 -2.71 -31.46 -36.01
N ASN A 269 -3.97 -31.01 -36.09
CA ASN A 269 -5.04 -31.76 -36.72
C ASN A 269 -4.83 -31.90 -38.24
N GLN A 270 -4.33 -30.87 -38.91
CA GLN A 270 -3.97 -30.90 -40.32
C GLN A 270 -2.82 -31.89 -40.59
N GLN A 271 -1.80 -31.91 -39.73
CA GLN A 271 -0.67 -32.85 -39.86
C GLN A 271 -1.11 -34.31 -39.67
N GLN A 272 -2.09 -34.57 -38.80
CA GLN A 272 -2.66 -35.93 -38.61
C GLN A 272 -3.55 -36.40 -39.76
N GLN A 273 -4.10 -35.49 -40.55
CA GLN A 273 -4.92 -35.83 -41.73
C GLN A 273 -4.07 -36.11 -43.00
N ILE A 274 -2.78 -35.74 -42.96
CA ILE A 274 -1.86 -35.92 -44.09
C ILE A 274 -1.06 -37.26 -43.95
N GLN A 275 -1.08 -37.86 -42.78
CA GLN A 275 -0.54 -39.21 -42.53
C GLN A 275 -1.61 -40.30 -42.73
#